data_aa692f9d726ee4b6c9392cdc34dafb7e
#
_entry.id   aa692f9d726ee4b6c9392cdc34dafb7e
#
_cell.length_a   1.000
_cell.length_b   1.000
_cell.length_c   1.000
_cell.angle_alpha   90.00
_cell.angle_beta   90.00
_cell.angle_gamma   90.00
#
_symmetry.space_group_name_H-M   'P 1'
#
loop_
_entity.id
_entity.type
_entity.pdbx_description
1 polymer ?
#
loop_
_entity_poly.entity_id
_entity_poly.type
_entity_poly.pdbx_seq_one_letter_code
_entity_poly.pdbx_strand_id
1 'polypeptide(L)'
;FALGNGAKELKELLAKMFTDLYSQTMMMLRSCEIDYDNPPDISKSVVAVNGVPLGTQDNLFCITGGEGTGKSNYVGAILAGALGNERLPIEKTLGLEITANPKGLAVLHYDTEQSEAQLHKNLGKTLHRASLTAVPKFYHSLYLASLSRKDRLKLIRESMDLFHHKHGGIHLVVIDGIADLIRSANDETESIAIVDELYRLAGIYNTCIICVLHFVPNGIKLRGHIGSELQRKAAGILSIEKDDNPEYSVVKALKVRDG
;
A
#
# COMPACT_ATOMS: atom_id res chain seq x y z
N PHE A 1 54.60 6.45 -27.39
CA PHE A 1 54.12 5.05 -27.53
C PHE A 1 53.12 4.62 -26.44
N ALA A 2 53.01 5.31 -25.33
CA ALA A 2 52.07 4.95 -24.25
C ALA A 2 50.59 5.41 -24.48
N LEU A 3 50.37 6.41 -25.33
CA LEU A 3 49.05 6.98 -25.62
C LEU A 3 48.16 6.07 -26.50
N GLY A 4 48.73 5.15 -27.28
CA GLY A 4 47.99 4.27 -28.17
C GLY A 4 47.28 3.13 -27.48
N ASN A 5 47.84 2.56 -26.40
CA ASN A 5 47.22 1.46 -25.65
C ASN A 5 46.03 1.94 -24.81
N GLY A 6 46.15 3.10 -24.17
CA GLY A 6 45.02 3.65 -23.38
C GLY A 6 43.80 4.03 -24.23
N ALA A 7 44.02 4.50 -25.47
CA ALA A 7 42.91 4.79 -26.38
C ALA A 7 42.19 3.51 -26.87
N LYS A 8 42.91 2.39 -27.02
CA LYS A 8 42.32 1.09 -27.38
C LYS A 8 41.54 0.52 -26.22
N GLU A 9 42.09 0.53 -25.01
CA GLU A 9 41.42 0.07 -23.78
C GLU A 9 40.16 0.88 -23.50
N LEU A 10 40.21 2.21 -23.70
CA LEU A 10 39.04 3.06 -23.53
C LEU A 10 37.92 2.72 -24.54
N LYS A 11 38.27 2.47 -25.82
CA LYS A 11 37.29 2.05 -26.83
C LYS A 11 36.66 0.71 -26.52
N GLU A 12 37.43 -0.27 -26.04
CA GLU A 12 36.90 -1.59 -25.63
C GLU A 12 35.98 -1.46 -24.41
N LEU A 13 36.35 -0.65 -23.42
CA LEU A 13 35.51 -0.36 -22.25
C LEU A 13 34.19 0.30 -22.66
N LEU A 14 34.23 1.32 -23.50
CA LEU A 14 33.04 1.99 -24.02
C LEU A 14 32.13 1.02 -24.81
N ALA A 15 32.70 0.20 -25.70
CA ALA A 15 31.94 -0.79 -26.45
C ALA A 15 31.25 -1.79 -25.53
N LYS A 16 31.91 -2.26 -24.47
CA LYS A 16 31.32 -3.14 -23.47
C LYS A 16 30.18 -2.45 -22.71
N MET A 17 30.40 -1.21 -22.26
CA MET A 17 29.35 -0.43 -21.57
C MET A 17 28.11 -0.22 -22.47
N PHE A 18 28.30 0.08 -23.76
CA PHE A 18 27.17 0.19 -24.70
C PHE A 18 26.45 -1.14 -24.91
N THR A 19 27.18 -2.24 -24.98
CA THR A 19 26.56 -3.59 -25.12
C THR A 19 25.76 -3.95 -23.88
N ASP A 20 26.30 -3.70 -22.68
CA ASP A 20 25.63 -3.97 -21.41
C ASP A 20 24.38 -3.10 -21.27
N LEU A 21 24.46 -1.80 -21.59
CA LEU A 21 23.32 -0.88 -21.55
C LEU A 21 22.23 -1.29 -22.54
N TYR A 22 22.60 -1.65 -23.79
CA TYR A 22 21.68 -2.13 -24.80
C TYR A 22 20.98 -3.42 -24.34
N SER A 23 21.73 -4.35 -23.75
CA SER A 23 21.20 -5.60 -23.24
C SER A 23 20.20 -5.37 -22.10
N GLN A 24 20.51 -4.47 -21.16
CA GLN A 24 19.60 -4.06 -20.08
C GLN A 24 18.31 -3.42 -20.65
N THR A 25 18.44 -2.50 -21.61
CA THR A 25 17.29 -1.87 -22.26
C THR A 25 16.39 -2.90 -22.95
N MET A 26 16.97 -3.84 -23.66
CA MET A 26 16.22 -4.91 -24.33
C MET A 26 15.52 -5.85 -23.35
N MET A 27 16.16 -6.15 -22.21
CA MET A 27 15.51 -6.92 -21.14
C MET A 27 14.31 -6.14 -20.54
N MET A 28 14.48 -4.85 -20.28
CA MET A 28 13.38 -4.00 -19.79
C MET A 28 12.24 -3.91 -20.81
N LEU A 29 12.54 -3.69 -22.09
CA LEU A 29 11.51 -3.66 -23.13
C LEU A 29 10.70 -4.94 -23.16
N ARG A 30 11.36 -6.10 -23.18
CA ARG A 30 10.68 -7.40 -23.15
C ARG A 30 9.82 -7.62 -21.92
N SER A 31 10.24 -7.10 -20.76
CA SER A 31 9.46 -7.21 -19.53
C SER A 31 8.26 -6.26 -19.48
N CYS A 32 8.24 -5.23 -20.33
CA CYS A 32 7.15 -4.24 -20.40
C CYS A 32 6.21 -4.49 -21.58
N GLU A 33 6.59 -5.33 -22.55
CA GLU A 33 5.78 -5.63 -23.72
C GLU A 33 4.60 -6.51 -23.33
N ILE A 34 3.39 -6.10 -23.74
CA ILE A 34 2.17 -6.87 -23.48
C ILE A 34 2.05 -7.97 -24.52
N ASP A 35 2.01 -9.21 -24.06
CA ASP A 35 1.71 -10.37 -24.90
C ASP A 35 0.19 -10.54 -24.99
N TYR A 36 -0.36 -10.24 -26.17
CA TYR A 36 -1.79 -10.32 -26.43
C TYR A 36 -2.32 -11.77 -26.38
N ASP A 37 -1.50 -12.73 -26.76
CA ASP A 37 -1.88 -14.14 -26.81
C ASP A 37 -1.81 -14.82 -25.43
N ASN A 38 -1.08 -14.20 -24.49
CA ASN A 38 -0.94 -14.64 -23.11
C ASN A 38 -1.35 -13.53 -22.14
N PRO A 39 -2.66 -13.28 -21.97
CA PRO A 39 -3.13 -12.21 -21.11
C PRO A 39 -2.72 -12.46 -19.65
N PRO A 40 -2.35 -11.39 -18.89
CA PRO A 40 -2.05 -11.53 -17.48
C PRO A 40 -3.30 -11.98 -16.70
N ASP A 41 -3.07 -12.59 -15.55
CA ASP A 41 -4.15 -12.88 -14.61
C ASP A 41 -4.91 -11.61 -14.24
N ILE A 42 -6.23 -11.70 -14.11
CA ILE A 42 -7.04 -10.59 -13.63
C ILE A 42 -6.68 -10.30 -12.18
N SER A 43 -6.40 -9.03 -11.88
CA SER A 43 -6.10 -8.58 -10.51
C SER A 43 -7.23 -8.96 -9.55
N LYS A 44 -6.89 -9.70 -8.50
CA LYS A 44 -7.88 -10.20 -7.54
C LYS A 44 -8.29 -9.09 -6.58
N SER A 45 -9.59 -9.00 -6.31
CA SER A 45 -10.10 -8.11 -5.28
C SER A 45 -9.61 -8.55 -3.91
N VAL A 46 -9.09 -7.62 -3.12
CA VAL A 46 -8.71 -7.81 -1.71
C VAL A 46 -9.76 -7.15 -0.81
N VAL A 47 -10.27 -5.99 -1.22
CA VAL A 47 -11.31 -5.23 -0.52
C VAL A 47 -12.42 -4.89 -1.50
N ALA A 48 -13.66 -5.22 -1.17
CA ALA A 48 -14.83 -4.89 -1.96
C ALA A 48 -16.00 -4.45 -1.06
N VAL A 49 -17.01 -3.84 -1.67
CA VAL A 49 -18.32 -3.53 -1.07
C VAL A 49 -19.40 -3.95 -2.04
N ASN A 50 -20.34 -4.79 -1.59
CA ASN A 50 -21.43 -5.32 -2.42
C ASN A 50 -20.94 -5.91 -3.76
N GLY A 51 -19.83 -6.63 -3.73
CA GLY A 51 -19.21 -7.23 -4.92
C GLY A 51 -18.40 -6.26 -5.78
N VAL A 52 -18.41 -4.96 -5.49
CA VAL A 52 -17.65 -3.95 -6.26
C VAL A 52 -16.23 -3.85 -5.69
N PRO A 53 -15.18 -4.16 -6.47
CA PRO A 53 -13.78 -4.05 -6.03
C PRO A 53 -13.39 -2.60 -5.74
N LEU A 54 -12.77 -2.37 -4.58
CA LEU A 54 -12.22 -1.07 -4.17
C LEU A 54 -10.69 -1.13 -4.07
N GLY A 55 -10.16 -2.23 -3.56
CA GLY A 55 -8.74 -2.51 -3.45
C GLY A 55 -8.43 -3.85 -4.10
N THR A 56 -7.59 -3.83 -5.12
CA THR A 56 -7.15 -5.02 -5.86
C THR A 56 -5.67 -5.28 -5.62
N GLN A 57 -5.21 -6.51 -5.88
CA GLN A 57 -3.78 -6.78 -6.00
C GLN A 57 -3.18 -5.85 -7.05
N ASP A 58 -1.86 -5.61 -6.97
CA ASP A 58 -1.08 -4.72 -7.83
C ASP A 58 -1.52 -3.24 -7.84
N ASN A 59 -2.29 -2.80 -6.84
CA ASN A 59 -2.88 -1.47 -6.86
C ASN A 59 -2.87 -0.78 -5.49
N LEU A 60 -3.16 0.54 -5.52
CA LEU A 60 -3.38 1.33 -4.32
C LEU A 60 -4.89 1.45 -4.03
N PHE A 61 -5.22 1.43 -2.75
CA PHE A 61 -6.54 1.78 -2.23
C PHE A 61 -6.37 2.86 -1.16
N CYS A 62 -7.22 3.88 -1.14
CA CYS A 62 -7.11 4.98 -0.20
C CYS A 62 -8.31 5.03 0.75
N ILE A 63 -8.02 5.19 2.03
CA ILE A 63 -9.01 5.51 3.07
C ILE A 63 -8.74 6.92 3.56
N THR A 64 -9.74 7.77 3.54
CA THR A 64 -9.60 9.14 3.97
C THR A 64 -10.72 9.55 4.92
N GLY A 65 -10.55 10.65 5.63
CA GLY A 65 -11.54 11.17 6.57
C GLY A 65 -10.93 12.16 7.54
N GLY A 66 -11.79 12.91 8.20
CA GLY A 66 -11.41 13.86 9.25
C GLY A 66 -10.82 13.19 10.49
N GLU A 67 -10.36 13.98 11.42
CA GLU A 67 -9.89 13.49 12.71
C GLU A 67 -11.07 12.92 13.53
N GLY A 68 -10.85 11.78 14.17
CA GLY A 68 -11.86 11.13 15.01
C GLY A 68 -13.08 10.56 14.25
N THR A 69 -13.02 10.40 12.91
CA THR A 69 -14.12 9.83 12.10
C THR A 69 -14.20 8.30 12.13
N GLY A 70 -13.26 7.61 12.78
CA GLY A 70 -13.27 6.15 12.85
C GLY A 70 -12.33 5.43 11.87
N LYS A 71 -11.44 6.14 11.17
CA LYS A 71 -10.48 5.52 10.22
C LYS A 71 -9.73 4.33 10.81
N SER A 72 -9.14 4.47 12.00
CA SER A 72 -8.38 3.38 12.65
C SER A 72 -9.27 2.17 13.00
N ASN A 73 -10.57 2.38 13.30
CA ASN A 73 -11.49 1.27 13.49
C ASN A 73 -11.78 0.54 12.18
N TYR A 74 -11.87 1.28 11.07
CA TYR A 74 -12.09 0.75 9.73
C TYR A 74 -10.84 -0.01 9.23
N VAL A 75 -9.64 0.54 9.44
CA VAL A 75 -8.35 -0.14 9.21
C VAL A 75 -8.28 -1.44 10.01
N GLY A 76 -8.63 -1.40 11.30
CA GLY A 76 -8.69 -2.61 12.14
C GLY A 76 -9.69 -3.67 11.64
N ALA A 77 -10.78 -3.24 11.02
CA ALA A 77 -11.75 -4.17 10.41
C ALA A 77 -11.20 -4.85 9.15
N ILE A 78 -10.48 -4.10 8.32
CA ILE A 78 -9.81 -4.64 7.13
C ILE A 78 -8.71 -5.62 7.54
N LEU A 79 -7.85 -5.21 8.46
CA LEU A 79 -6.78 -6.07 8.98
C LEU A 79 -7.36 -7.37 9.57
N ALA A 80 -8.43 -7.28 10.38
CA ALA A 80 -9.08 -8.46 10.94
C ALA A 80 -9.57 -9.43 9.85
N GLY A 81 -10.18 -8.92 8.78
CA GLY A 81 -10.60 -9.72 7.63
C GLY A 81 -9.45 -10.42 6.92
N ALA A 82 -8.31 -9.73 6.79
CA ALA A 82 -7.09 -10.24 6.15
C ALA A 82 -6.32 -11.27 7.00
N LEU A 83 -6.63 -11.39 8.30
CA LEU A 83 -5.99 -12.37 9.19
C LEU A 83 -6.69 -13.73 9.21
N GLY A 84 -7.91 -13.82 8.68
CA GLY A 84 -8.70 -15.06 8.68
C GLY A 84 -8.31 -16.03 7.57
N ASN A 85 -8.39 -17.34 7.86
CA ASN A 85 -8.32 -18.38 6.83
C ASN A 85 -9.58 -18.43 5.97
N GLU A 86 -10.69 -17.94 6.53
CA GLU A 86 -11.98 -17.83 5.89
C GLU A 86 -12.46 -16.37 5.94
N ARG A 87 -13.39 -16.03 5.04
CA ARG A 87 -13.97 -14.70 5.00
C ARG A 87 -14.78 -14.44 6.28
N LEU A 88 -14.48 -13.33 6.95
CA LEU A 88 -15.28 -12.90 8.10
C LEU A 88 -16.66 -12.40 7.66
N PRO A 89 -17.69 -12.54 8.52
CA PRO A 89 -18.99 -11.88 8.34
C PRO A 89 -18.82 -10.36 8.15
N ILE A 90 -19.61 -9.76 7.27
CA ILE A 90 -19.52 -8.33 6.91
C ILE A 90 -19.77 -7.39 8.10
N GLU A 91 -20.51 -7.83 9.11
CA GLU A 91 -20.72 -7.09 10.36
C GLU A 91 -19.40 -6.93 11.14
N LYS A 92 -18.51 -7.92 11.08
CA LYS A 92 -17.18 -7.85 11.70
C LYS A 92 -16.21 -6.97 10.89
N THR A 93 -16.43 -6.84 9.60
CA THR A 93 -15.61 -6.04 8.70
C THR A 93 -16.24 -4.69 8.35
N LEU A 94 -17.26 -4.26 9.11
CA LEU A 94 -17.97 -2.97 8.94
C LEU A 94 -18.52 -2.76 7.51
N GLY A 95 -19.11 -3.80 6.94
CA GLY A 95 -19.70 -3.77 5.60
C GLY A 95 -18.73 -4.04 4.46
N LEU A 96 -17.45 -4.27 4.75
CA LEU A 96 -16.46 -4.62 3.75
C LEU A 96 -16.39 -6.13 3.49
N GLU A 97 -16.17 -6.46 2.26
CA GLU A 97 -15.82 -7.80 1.80
C GLU A 97 -14.30 -7.91 1.71
N ILE A 98 -13.67 -8.55 2.69
CA ILE A 98 -12.22 -8.75 2.72
C ILE A 98 -11.89 -10.17 2.30
N THR A 99 -11.00 -10.30 1.33
CA THR A 99 -10.54 -11.62 0.87
C THR A 99 -9.73 -12.31 1.96
N ALA A 100 -10.08 -13.53 2.28
CA ALA A 100 -9.38 -14.35 3.26
C ALA A 100 -7.94 -14.67 2.85
N ASN A 101 -7.11 -15.01 3.82
CA ASN A 101 -5.68 -15.31 3.65
C ASN A 101 -5.35 -16.76 4.06
N PRO A 102 -5.91 -17.78 3.41
CA PRO A 102 -5.70 -19.17 3.81
C PRO A 102 -4.26 -19.67 3.63
N LYS A 103 -3.47 -18.96 2.80
CA LYS A 103 -2.06 -19.29 2.57
C LYS A 103 -1.13 -18.72 3.64
N GLY A 104 -1.60 -17.84 4.52
CA GLY A 104 -0.78 -17.16 5.50
C GLY A 104 0.29 -16.26 4.87
N LEU A 105 -0.04 -15.61 3.76
CA LEU A 105 0.82 -14.60 3.15
C LEU A 105 0.97 -13.40 4.11
N ALA A 106 2.05 -12.63 3.99
CA ALA A 106 2.30 -11.51 4.89
C ALA A 106 1.15 -10.49 4.89
N VAL A 107 0.73 -10.06 6.08
CA VAL A 107 -0.13 -8.89 6.29
C VAL A 107 0.70 -7.86 7.04
N LEU A 108 0.92 -6.70 6.42
CA LEU A 108 1.82 -5.68 6.94
C LEU A 108 1.03 -4.43 7.31
N HIS A 109 1.24 -3.93 8.52
CA HIS A 109 0.64 -2.70 9.01
C HIS A 109 1.75 -1.77 9.52
N TYR A 110 1.89 -0.62 8.88
CA TYR A 110 2.83 0.43 9.22
C TYR A 110 2.06 1.62 9.79
N ASP A 111 2.32 1.96 11.04
CA ASP A 111 1.70 3.10 11.73
C ASP A 111 2.73 4.21 11.96
N THR A 112 2.44 5.40 11.47
CA THR A 112 3.32 6.58 11.57
C THR A 112 2.76 7.68 12.45
N GLU A 113 1.50 7.58 12.90
CA GLU A 113 0.76 8.66 13.55
C GLU A 113 0.50 8.40 15.05
N GLN A 114 0.20 7.15 15.42
CA GLN A 114 -0.26 6.82 16.76
C GLN A 114 0.91 6.65 17.74
N SER A 115 0.61 6.72 19.03
CA SER A 115 1.56 6.26 20.04
C SER A 115 1.65 4.72 20.05
N GLU A 116 2.77 4.17 20.49
CA GLU A 116 2.97 2.72 20.60
C GLU A 116 1.89 2.05 21.46
N ALA A 117 1.49 2.68 22.57
CA ALA A 117 0.42 2.19 23.43
C ALA A 117 -0.94 2.16 22.72
N GLN A 118 -1.24 3.16 21.88
CA GLN A 118 -2.47 3.20 21.11
C GLN A 118 -2.46 2.15 19.99
N LEU A 119 -1.34 1.98 19.31
CA LEU A 119 -1.16 0.93 18.30
C LEU A 119 -1.35 -0.46 18.92
N HIS A 120 -0.73 -0.71 20.10
CA HIS A 120 -0.91 -1.98 20.83
C HIS A 120 -2.39 -2.23 21.19
N LYS A 121 -3.11 -1.21 21.67
CA LYS A 121 -4.55 -1.31 21.96
C LYS A 121 -5.36 -1.63 20.69
N ASN A 122 -5.03 -1.01 19.56
CA ASN A 122 -5.71 -1.25 18.29
C ASN A 122 -5.39 -2.63 17.72
N LEU A 123 -4.16 -3.12 17.90
CA LEU A 123 -3.78 -4.50 17.60
C LEU A 123 -4.66 -5.49 18.38
N GLY A 124 -4.85 -5.30 19.68
CA GLY A 124 -5.73 -6.14 20.50
C GLY A 124 -7.19 -6.15 19.99
N LYS A 125 -7.71 -4.98 19.60
CA LYS A 125 -9.05 -4.89 19.01
C LYS A 125 -9.15 -5.63 17.67
N THR A 126 -8.12 -5.54 16.83
CA THR A 126 -8.04 -6.25 15.54
C THR A 126 -8.06 -7.76 15.75
N LEU A 127 -7.26 -8.29 16.67
CA LEU A 127 -7.23 -9.71 17.00
C LEU A 127 -8.58 -10.19 17.56
N HIS A 128 -9.17 -9.43 18.49
CA HIS A 128 -10.50 -9.75 19.03
C HIS A 128 -11.56 -9.80 17.92
N ARG A 129 -11.56 -8.83 16.99
CA ARG A 129 -12.47 -8.79 15.85
C ARG A 129 -12.29 -10.00 14.92
N ALA A 130 -11.05 -10.43 14.70
CA ALA A 130 -10.71 -11.63 13.97
C ALA A 130 -10.97 -12.94 14.73
N SER A 131 -11.43 -12.87 16.00
CA SER A 131 -11.59 -14.01 16.90
C SER A 131 -10.28 -14.79 17.14
N LEU A 132 -9.15 -14.07 17.16
CA LEU A 132 -7.83 -14.61 17.39
C LEU A 132 -7.36 -14.31 18.83
N THR A 133 -6.71 -15.28 19.46
CA THR A 133 -6.13 -15.17 20.82
C THR A 133 -4.64 -14.82 20.80
N ALA A 134 -3.99 -14.94 19.64
CA ALA A 134 -2.58 -14.64 19.46
C ALA A 134 -2.34 -14.00 18.09
N VAL A 135 -1.25 -13.25 17.97
CA VAL A 135 -0.81 -12.65 16.71
C VAL A 135 -0.33 -13.74 15.75
N PRO A 136 -0.94 -13.88 14.55
CA PRO A 136 -0.44 -14.83 13.54
C PRO A 136 0.99 -14.51 13.13
N LYS A 137 1.81 -15.54 12.85
CA LYS A 137 3.21 -15.37 12.46
C LYS A 137 3.42 -14.54 11.18
N PHE A 138 2.41 -14.46 10.33
CA PHE A 138 2.43 -13.70 9.08
C PHE A 138 1.91 -12.27 9.23
N TYR A 139 1.42 -11.87 10.39
CA TYR A 139 0.96 -10.51 10.66
C TYR A 139 2.05 -9.69 11.36
N HIS A 140 2.41 -8.57 10.77
CA HIS A 140 3.42 -7.65 11.27
C HIS A 140 2.84 -6.25 11.40
N SER A 141 2.57 -5.81 12.63
CA SER A 141 2.16 -4.43 12.95
C SER A 141 3.38 -3.68 13.49
N LEU A 142 3.79 -2.62 12.77
CA LEU A 142 5.07 -1.94 12.94
C LEU A 142 4.85 -0.48 13.32
N TYR A 143 5.43 -0.08 14.45
CA TYR A 143 5.41 1.29 14.96
C TYR A 143 6.55 2.10 14.34
N LEU A 144 6.22 3.04 13.48
CA LEU A 144 7.20 3.84 12.74
C LEU A 144 7.29 5.32 13.18
N ALA A 145 6.42 5.77 14.08
CA ALA A 145 6.36 7.19 14.45
C ALA A 145 7.68 7.71 15.05
N SER A 146 8.46 6.85 15.71
CA SER A 146 9.78 7.19 16.27
C SER A 146 10.91 7.33 15.24
N LEU A 147 10.70 6.88 14.00
CA LEU A 147 11.73 6.88 12.96
C LEU A 147 11.73 8.17 12.15
N SER A 148 12.89 8.52 11.57
CA SER A 148 12.96 9.57 10.56
C SER A 148 12.18 9.19 9.29
N ARG A 149 11.72 10.18 8.51
CA ARG A 149 11.00 9.92 7.25
C ARG A 149 11.79 9.02 6.27
N LYS A 150 13.09 9.27 6.17
CA LYS A 150 13.97 8.44 5.35
C LYS A 150 13.99 6.99 5.81
N ASP A 151 14.09 6.79 7.11
CA ASP A 151 14.15 5.45 7.71
C ASP A 151 12.79 4.74 7.62
N ARG A 152 11.67 5.47 7.74
CA ARG A 152 10.32 4.90 7.52
C ARG A 152 10.19 4.30 6.13
N LEU A 153 10.49 5.06 5.08
CA LEU A 153 10.37 4.58 3.69
C LEU A 153 11.35 3.45 3.39
N LYS A 154 12.59 3.55 3.89
CA LYS A 154 13.58 2.49 3.78
C LYS A 154 13.08 1.20 4.43
N LEU A 155 12.58 1.30 5.67
CA LEU A 155 12.08 0.13 6.40
C LEU A 155 10.87 -0.50 5.71
N ILE A 156 9.93 0.29 5.17
CA ILE A 156 8.79 -0.23 4.40
C ILE A 156 9.30 -1.07 3.23
N ARG A 157 10.23 -0.57 2.42
CA ARG A 157 10.78 -1.29 1.27
C ARG A 157 11.47 -2.59 1.69
N GLU A 158 12.40 -2.51 2.64
CA GLU A 158 13.20 -3.64 3.08
C GLU A 158 12.35 -4.71 3.77
N SER A 159 11.37 -4.30 4.59
CA SER A 159 10.49 -5.24 5.26
C SER A 159 9.47 -5.88 4.31
N MET A 160 8.98 -5.16 3.29
CA MET A 160 8.14 -5.79 2.26
C MET A 160 8.91 -6.89 1.54
N ASP A 161 10.15 -6.65 1.14
CA ASP A 161 11.01 -7.67 0.52
C ASP A 161 11.24 -8.86 1.45
N LEU A 162 11.67 -8.60 2.68
CA LEU A 162 11.91 -9.61 3.69
C LEU A 162 10.69 -10.49 3.95
N PHE A 163 9.52 -9.88 4.17
CA PHE A 163 8.32 -10.63 4.52
C PHE A 163 7.67 -11.30 3.31
N HIS A 164 7.84 -10.76 2.10
CA HIS A 164 7.48 -11.44 0.85
C HIS A 164 8.20 -12.80 0.76
N HIS A 165 9.51 -12.80 0.91
CA HIS A 165 10.30 -14.04 0.86
C HIS A 165 9.99 -14.99 2.03
N LYS A 166 9.83 -14.44 3.22
CA LYS A 166 9.58 -15.23 4.43
C LYS A 166 8.23 -15.96 4.41
N HIS A 167 7.20 -15.35 3.85
CA HIS A 167 5.82 -15.86 3.87
C HIS A 167 5.31 -16.31 2.50
N GLY A 168 6.17 -16.27 1.47
CA GLY A 168 5.80 -16.69 0.11
C GLY A 168 4.89 -15.70 -0.63
N GLY A 169 4.85 -14.44 -0.18
CA GLY A 169 4.07 -13.36 -0.76
C GLY A 169 3.49 -12.41 0.28
N ILE A 170 2.87 -11.34 -0.19
CA ILE A 170 2.19 -10.34 0.64
C ILE A 170 0.71 -10.31 0.25
N HIS A 171 -0.17 -10.53 1.22
CA HIS A 171 -1.62 -10.46 1.02
C HIS A 171 -2.14 -9.03 1.02
N LEU A 172 -1.68 -8.23 2.00
CA LEU A 172 -2.16 -6.87 2.22
C LEU A 172 -1.09 -6.02 2.91
N VAL A 173 -1.00 -4.76 2.50
CA VAL A 173 -0.21 -3.74 3.18
C VAL A 173 -1.12 -2.58 3.59
N VAL A 174 -0.99 -2.09 4.81
CA VAL A 174 -1.65 -0.87 5.29
C VAL A 174 -0.57 0.12 5.74
N ILE A 175 -0.65 1.35 5.26
CA ILE A 175 0.18 2.48 5.70
C ILE A 175 -0.76 3.49 6.33
N ASP A 176 -0.81 3.51 7.66
CA ASP A 176 -1.61 4.45 8.44
C ASP A 176 -0.78 5.71 8.71
N GLY A 177 -1.12 6.78 7.94
CA GLY A 177 -0.40 8.04 7.93
C GLY A 177 0.59 8.22 6.76
N ILE A 178 0.15 7.98 5.51
CA ILE A 178 1.02 8.13 4.33
C ILE A 178 1.66 9.53 4.22
N ALA A 179 1.00 10.59 4.70
CA ALA A 179 1.52 11.95 4.67
C ALA A 179 2.83 12.12 5.48
N ASP A 180 3.06 11.26 6.46
CA ASP A 180 4.26 11.29 7.30
C ASP A 180 5.50 10.67 6.64
N LEU A 181 5.35 10.10 5.45
CA LEU A 181 6.46 9.61 4.65
C LEU A 181 7.13 10.72 3.84
N ILE A 182 6.49 11.89 3.71
CA ILE A 182 6.99 13.06 2.97
C ILE A 182 7.12 14.28 3.89
N ARG A 183 7.88 15.28 3.46
CA ARG A 183 8.13 16.50 4.24
C ARG A 183 6.88 17.35 4.40
N SER A 184 6.08 17.44 3.35
CA SER A 184 4.82 18.19 3.34
C SER A 184 3.83 17.55 2.35
N ALA A 185 2.59 17.41 2.75
CA ALA A 185 1.51 16.96 1.87
C ALA A 185 1.30 17.90 0.65
N ASN A 186 1.84 19.12 0.70
CA ASN A 186 1.80 20.11 -0.38
C ASN A 186 3.09 20.13 -1.21
N ASP A 187 4.07 19.27 -0.93
CA ASP A 187 5.25 19.10 -1.78
C ASP A 187 4.88 18.20 -2.96
N GLU A 188 4.77 18.78 -4.14
CA GLU A 188 4.35 18.07 -5.35
C GLU A 188 5.35 16.97 -5.74
N THR A 189 6.64 17.29 -5.72
CA THR A 189 7.71 16.38 -6.12
C THR A 189 7.76 15.15 -5.20
N GLU A 190 7.77 15.37 -3.88
CA GLU A 190 7.76 14.27 -2.92
C GLU A 190 6.46 13.48 -2.98
N SER A 191 5.31 14.14 -3.22
CA SER A 191 3.99 13.49 -3.35
C SER A 191 3.94 12.55 -4.55
N ILE A 192 4.41 12.99 -5.71
CA ILE A 192 4.49 12.16 -6.91
C ILE A 192 5.42 10.97 -6.65
N ALA A 193 6.62 11.24 -6.13
CA ALA A 193 7.62 10.20 -5.90
C ALA A 193 7.16 9.11 -4.94
N ILE A 194 6.49 9.46 -3.83
CA ILE A 194 6.01 8.47 -2.86
C ILE A 194 4.85 7.64 -3.41
N VAL A 195 3.88 8.28 -4.08
CA VAL A 195 2.73 7.55 -4.62
C VAL A 195 3.16 6.63 -5.77
N ASP A 196 4.06 7.08 -6.66
CA ASP A 196 4.62 6.24 -7.72
C ASP A 196 5.42 5.07 -7.15
N GLU A 197 6.21 5.29 -6.09
CA GLU A 197 6.95 4.21 -5.44
C GLU A 197 6.03 3.18 -4.80
N LEU A 198 4.99 3.60 -4.07
CA LEU A 198 4.03 2.66 -3.47
C LEU A 198 3.25 1.90 -4.55
N TYR A 199 2.88 2.56 -5.65
CA TYR A 199 2.25 1.90 -6.79
C TYR A 199 3.16 0.83 -7.42
N ARG A 200 4.46 1.17 -7.60
CA ARG A 200 5.49 0.23 -8.07
C ARG A 200 5.65 -0.97 -7.14
N LEU A 201 5.69 -0.74 -5.82
CA LEU A 201 5.79 -1.81 -4.82
C LEU A 201 4.54 -2.72 -4.84
N ALA A 202 3.34 -2.14 -5.00
CA ALA A 202 2.10 -2.91 -5.13
C ALA A 202 2.19 -3.88 -6.32
N GLY A 203 2.69 -3.41 -7.48
CA GLY A 203 2.90 -4.25 -8.66
C GLY A 203 3.97 -5.33 -8.47
N ILE A 204 5.15 -4.97 -7.94
CA ILE A 204 6.26 -5.92 -7.73
C ILE A 204 5.83 -7.07 -6.83
N TYR A 205 5.13 -6.79 -5.73
CA TYR A 205 4.72 -7.79 -4.75
C TYR A 205 3.32 -8.35 -5.00
N ASN A 206 2.66 -7.93 -6.08
CA ASN A 206 1.29 -8.31 -6.44
C ASN A 206 0.35 -8.25 -5.22
N THR A 207 0.34 -7.09 -4.56
CA THR A 207 -0.39 -6.85 -3.31
C THR A 207 -1.24 -5.59 -3.37
N CYS A 208 -2.26 -5.50 -2.53
CA CYS A 208 -3.00 -4.26 -2.31
C CYS A 208 -2.28 -3.43 -1.25
N ILE A 209 -1.94 -2.17 -1.56
CA ILE A 209 -1.43 -1.23 -0.57
C ILE A 209 -2.53 -0.22 -0.22
N ILE A 210 -2.96 -0.24 1.03
CA ILE A 210 -3.95 0.70 1.57
C ILE A 210 -3.22 1.90 2.16
N CYS A 211 -3.52 3.08 1.62
CA CYS A 211 -2.99 4.36 2.08
C CYS A 211 -4.04 5.08 2.90
N VAL A 212 -3.75 5.38 4.17
CA VAL A 212 -4.63 6.19 5.00
C VAL A 212 -4.16 7.64 4.98
N LEU A 213 -5.08 8.55 4.66
CA LEU A 213 -4.80 9.99 4.53
C LEU A 213 -5.90 10.81 5.21
N HIS A 214 -5.53 11.89 5.89
CA HIS A 214 -6.48 12.83 6.44
C HIS A 214 -7.07 13.76 5.37
N PHE A 215 -8.31 14.22 5.56
CA PHE A 215 -8.87 15.32 4.77
C PHE A 215 -8.18 16.66 5.09
N VAL A 216 -8.34 17.61 4.16
CA VAL A 216 -8.08 19.02 4.46
C VAL A 216 -9.13 19.49 5.49
N PRO A 217 -8.74 20.23 6.54
CA PRO A 217 -9.73 20.89 7.38
C PRO A 217 -10.70 21.72 6.52
N ASN A 218 -11.99 21.49 6.67
CA ASN A 218 -13.09 22.16 5.94
C ASN A 218 -13.34 21.76 4.48
N GLY A 219 -13.00 20.54 4.03
CA GLY A 219 -13.32 20.10 2.66
C GLY A 219 -13.39 18.59 2.45
N ILE A 220 -14.13 18.18 1.41
CA ILE A 220 -14.19 16.78 0.93
C ILE A 220 -12.94 16.42 0.09
N LYS A 221 -12.02 17.38 -0.11
CA LYS A 221 -10.80 17.15 -0.90
C LYS A 221 -9.74 16.43 -0.04
N LEU A 222 -9.10 15.45 -0.64
CA LEU A 222 -7.91 14.82 -0.09
C LEU A 222 -6.81 15.87 0.15
N ARG A 223 -6.02 15.69 1.20
CA ARG A 223 -5.04 16.68 1.65
C ARG A 223 -3.88 16.84 0.66
N GLY A 224 -3.71 18.03 0.11
CA GLY A 224 -2.52 18.45 -0.63
C GLY A 224 -2.28 17.72 -1.95
N HIS A 225 -1.07 17.84 -2.48
CA HIS A 225 -0.64 17.17 -3.71
C HIS A 225 -0.65 15.65 -3.57
N ILE A 226 -0.30 15.10 -2.40
CA ILE A 226 -0.36 13.66 -2.17
C ILE A 226 -1.79 13.12 -2.31
N GLY A 227 -2.80 13.87 -1.90
CA GLY A 227 -4.20 13.52 -2.11
C GLY A 227 -4.57 13.50 -3.59
N SER A 228 -4.11 14.49 -4.36
CA SER A 228 -4.34 14.55 -5.81
C SER A 228 -3.69 13.35 -6.53
N GLU A 229 -2.48 12.98 -6.15
CA GLU A 229 -1.78 11.83 -6.71
C GLU A 229 -2.46 10.50 -6.36
N LEU A 230 -2.94 10.33 -5.13
CA LEU A 230 -3.75 9.17 -4.76
C LEU A 230 -5.06 9.12 -5.55
N GLN A 231 -5.74 10.27 -5.77
CA GLN A 231 -6.92 10.32 -6.64
C GLN A 231 -6.61 9.88 -8.08
N ARG A 232 -5.43 10.18 -8.59
CA ARG A 232 -4.99 9.78 -9.92
C ARG A 232 -4.69 8.28 -10.00
N LYS A 233 -3.94 7.73 -9.03
CA LYS A 233 -3.36 6.38 -9.08
C LYS A 233 -4.22 5.29 -8.43
N ALA A 234 -4.87 5.56 -7.28
CA ALA A 234 -5.61 4.53 -6.55
C ALA A 234 -6.79 3.96 -7.35
N ALA A 235 -7.03 2.67 -7.23
CA ALA A 235 -8.18 1.98 -7.81
C ALA A 235 -9.49 2.40 -7.13
N GLY A 236 -9.48 2.51 -5.81
CA GLY A 236 -10.63 2.94 -5.02
C GLY A 236 -10.24 3.97 -3.95
N ILE A 237 -11.19 4.81 -3.57
CA ILE A 237 -11.06 5.76 -2.47
C ILE A 237 -12.35 5.76 -1.66
N LEU A 238 -12.24 5.49 -0.37
CA LEU A 238 -13.35 5.65 0.59
C LEU A 238 -13.10 6.84 1.49
N SER A 239 -14.14 7.63 1.73
CA SER A 239 -14.17 8.61 2.80
C SER A 239 -14.96 8.10 4.00
N ILE A 240 -14.50 8.46 5.19
CA ILE A 240 -15.19 8.22 6.44
C ILE A 240 -15.47 9.58 7.08
N GLU A 241 -16.74 9.88 7.23
CA GLU A 241 -17.23 11.15 7.76
C GLU A 241 -18.02 10.88 9.06
N LYS A 242 -18.07 11.89 9.94
CA LYS A 242 -18.97 11.83 11.10
C LYS A 242 -20.40 12.01 10.62
N ASP A 243 -21.30 11.23 11.21
CA ASP A 243 -22.75 11.46 11.09
C ASP A 243 -23.19 12.53 12.09
N ASP A 244 -24.39 13.07 11.92
CA ASP A 244 -25.03 13.95 12.92
C ASP A 244 -25.23 13.23 14.25
N ASN A 245 -25.50 11.92 14.21
CA ASN A 245 -25.45 11.06 15.37
C ASN A 245 -24.00 10.63 15.65
N PRO A 246 -23.40 11.02 16.80
CA PRO A 246 -21.99 10.75 17.12
C PRO A 246 -21.64 9.26 17.25
N GLU A 247 -22.65 8.36 17.34
CA GLU A 247 -22.46 6.91 17.39
C GLU A 247 -22.17 6.31 16.01
N TYR A 248 -22.44 7.06 14.92
CA TYR A 248 -22.31 6.56 13.56
C TYR A 248 -21.23 7.32 12.78
N SER A 249 -20.70 6.64 11.79
CA SER A 249 -19.87 7.22 10.75
C SER A 249 -20.45 6.83 9.38
N VAL A 250 -20.45 7.78 8.46
CA VAL A 250 -20.87 7.56 7.08
C VAL A 250 -19.65 7.24 6.24
N VAL A 251 -19.70 6.12 5.51
CA VAL A 251 -18.64 5.73 4.57
C VAL A 251 -19.15 5.93 3.15
N LYS A 252 -18.40 6.69 2.35
CA LYS A 252 -18.73 7.02 0.96
C LYS A 252 -17.61 6.61 0.03
N ALA A 253 -17.94 6.04 -1.12
CA ALA A 253 -17.00 5.84 -2.20
C ALA A 253 -16.81 7.17 -2.95
N LEU A 254 -15.58 7.70 -2.93
CA LEU A 254 -15.20 8.90 -3.71
C LEU A 254 -14.67 8.52 -5.08
N LYS A 255 -14.14 7.32 -5.21
CA LYS A 255 -13.64 6.77 -6.48
C LYS A 255 -13.78 5.26 -6.49
N VAL A 256 -14.22 4.74 -7.62
CA VAL A 256 -14.19 3.32 -7.97
C VAL A 256 -13.76 3.24 -9.44
N ARG A 257 -12.68 2.50 -9.75
CA ARG A 257 -12.12 2.50 -11.11
C ARG A 257 -12.94 1.63 -12.08
N ASP A 258 -13.46 0.51 -11.60
CA ASP A 258 -14.15 -0.51 -12.42
C ASP A 258 -15.59 -0.77 -11.95
N GLY A 259 -16.24 0.27 -11.41
CA GLY A 259 -17.60 0.23 -10.86
C GLY A 259 -18.59 1.12 -11.61
#